data_ea15546724be91718235e6557275d9dc
#
_entry.id   ea15546724be91718235e6557275d9dc
#
_cell.length_a   1.000
_cell.length_b   1.000
_cell.length_c   1.000
_cell.angle_alpha   90.00
_cell.angle_beta   90.00
_cell.angle_gamma   90.00
#
_symmetry.space_group_name_H-M   'P 1'
#
loop_
_entity.id
_entity.type
_entity.pdbx_description
1 polymer ?
#
loop_
_entity_poly.entity_id
_entity_poly.type
_entity_poly.pdbx_seq_one_letter_code
_entity_poly.pdbx_strand_id
1 'polypeptide(L)'
;SHLAGTGSGLGIIPINEDNMCKWGCIDVDQYPLDHKHLVDKIRKLGLPLVVCRSKSGGAHCFLFSTEWVAAKDMQQSLKQMAATLGYGESEIFPKQTRLPLSRGDVGNFLNLPYFDHENGLRYVILDDGTSGTLDEFIALHAKYAQTIEEVTKLQIVDNGGVDLMKDGPPCLQVLCKQHISEGGRNNGLFNFGVYLRKAFPDSWEAEILRYNMEFLAPPLPLPEVNLVAKQLTRKEYAYKCSDAPINSYCNKDLCRTRKFGIGAAVGGASVANLRKYNSTPPVWFMDVNG
;
A
#
# COMPACT_ATOMS: atom_id res chain seq x y z
N SER A 1 -30.88 -18.19 -7.90
CA SER A 1 -29.92 -17.23 -8.41
C SER A 1 -29.33 -16.40 -7.27
N HIS A 2 -28.18 -15.75 -7.49
CA HIS A 2 -27.47 -14.96 -6.47
C HIS A 2 -28.36 -13.86 -5.82
N LEU A 3 -29.03 -13.06 -6.64
CA LEU A 3 -29.89 -11.98 -6.17
C LEU A 3 -31.13 -12.46 -5.41
N ALA A 4 -31.64 -13.64 -5.74
CA ALA A 4 -32.79 -14.23 -5.06
C ALA A 4 -32.41 -15.04 -3.79
N GLY A 5 -31.14 -15.06 -3.40
CA GLY A 5 -30.69 -15.81 -2.22
C GLY A 5 -30.80 -17.34 -2.36
N THR A 6 -31.02 -17.86 -3.57
CA THR A 6 -31.22 -19.30 -3.81
C THR A 6 -29.93 -19.93 -4.32
N GLY A 7 -29.45 -20.98 -3.66
CA GLY A 7 -28.23 -21.69 -3.98
C GLY A 7 -26.99 -21.02 -3.40
N SER A 8 -25.84 -21.26 -4.02
CA SER A 8 -24.56 -20.70 -3.58
C SER A 8 -24.40 -19.24 -4.04
N GLY A 9 -23.81 -18.41 -3.20
CA GLY A 9 -23.41 -17.06 -3.60
C GLY A 9 -22.35 -17.09 -4.70
N LEU A 10 -22.36 -16.07 -5.56
CA LEU A 10 -21.36 -15.92 -6.62
C LEU A 10 -20.12 -15.21 -6.10
N GLY A 11 -18.96 -15.71 -6.52
CA GLY A 11 -17.70 -15.01 -6.46
C GLY A 11 -17.19 -14.70 -7.86
N ILE A 12 -16.56 -13.56 -8.04
CA ILE A 12 -15.98 -13.13 -9.32
C ILE A 12 -14.49 -12.89 -9.17
N ILE A 13 -13.75 -13.34 -10.17
CA ILE A 13 -12.31 -13.13 -10.30
C ILE A 13 -12.10 -11.82 -11.06
N PRO A 14 -11.37 -10.84 -10.49
CA PRO A 14 -11.21 -9.53 -11.14
C PRO A 14 -10.25 -9.53 -12.33
N ILE A 15 -9.29 -10.46 -12.37
CA ILE A 15 -8.25 -10.54 -13.41
C ILE A 15 -8.65 -11.53 -14.51
N ASN A 16 -8.48 -11.12 -15.77
CA ASN A 16 -8.69 -11.97 -16.95
C ASN A 16 -7.38 -12.63 -17.44
N GLU A 17 -7.49 -13.42 -18.50
CA GLU A 17 -6.36 -14.15 -19.12
C GLU A 17 -5.26 -13.22 -19.67
N ASP A 18 -5.62 -12.00 -20.05
CA ASP A 18 -4.68 -10.96 -20.51
C ASP A 18 -4.01 -10.18 -19.37
N ASN A 19 -4.23 -10.59 -18.12
CA ASN A 19 -3.80 -9.92 -16.90
C ASN A 19 -4.36 -8.49 -16.77
N MET A 20 -5.58 -8.29 -17.25
CA MET A 20 -6.33 -7.04 -17.18
C MET A 20 -7.52 -7.20 -16.25
N CYS A 21 -8.02 -6.08 -15.71
CA CYS A 21 -9.22 -6.04 -14.87
C CYS A 21 -10.04 -4.78 -15.12
N LYS A 22 -11.34 -4.83 -14.85
CA LYS A 22 -12.26 -3.67 -14.87
C LYS A 22 -12.65 -3.19 -13.48
N TRP A 23 -12.22 -3.93 -12.47
CA TRP A 23 -12.44 -3.56 -11.08
C TRP A 23 -11.39 -4.21 -10.20
N GLY A 24 -11.24 -3.64 -9.02
CA GLY A 24 -10.47 -4.22 -7.94
C GLY A 24 -11.10 -3.87 -6.59
N CYS A 25 -10.58 -4.39 -5.50
CA CYS A 25 -11.18 -4.21 -4.19
C CYS A 25 -10.13 -4.22 -3.08
N ILE A 26 -10.34 -3.38 -2.08
CA ILE A 26 -9.70 -3.47 -0.77
C ILE A 26 -10.66 -4.25 0.13
N ASP A 27 -10.23 -5.39 0.65
CA ASP A 27 -11.01 -6.23 1.56
C ASP A 27 -10.66 -5.88 3.02
N VAL A 28 -11.53 -5.09 3.66
CA VAL A 28 -11.30 -4.59 5.02
C VAL A 28 -11.94 -5.55 6.02
N ASP A 29 -11.13 -6.41 6.61
CA ASP A 29 -11.52 -7.40 7.62
C ASP A 29 -11.25 -6.89 9.06
N GLN A 30 -11.84 -5.74 9.39
CA GLN A 30 -11.80 -5.18 10.74
C GLN A 30 -13.16 -5.29 11.42
N TYR A 31 -13.19 -5.67 12.70
CA TYR A 31 -14.42 -5.90 13.46
C TYR A 31 -14.32 -5.34 14.89
N PRO A 32 -15.32 -4.53 15.37
CA PRO A 32 -16.41 -3.95 14.58
C PRO A 32 -15.90 -2.85 13.63
N LEU A 33 -16.56 -2.67 12.47
CA LEU A 33 -16.26 -1.62 11.51
C LEU A 33 -17.37 -0.57 11.48
N ASP A 34 -17.00 0.69 11.67
CA ASP A 34 -17.90 1.83 11.43
C ASP A 34 -17.89 2.18 9.94
N HIS A 35 -18.88 1.65 9.21
CA HIS A 35 -19.00 1.85 7.76
C HIS A 35 -19.22 3.31 7.39
N LYS A 36 -20.02 4.05 8.20
CA LYS A 36 -20.25 5.48 7.95
C LYS A 36 -18.96 6.28 8.03
N HIS A 37 -18.17 6.04 9.08
CA HIS A 37 -16.88 6.69 9.24
C HIS A 37 -15.92 6.36 8.08
N LEU A 38 -15.92 5.11 7.60
CA LEU A 38 -15.12 4.69 6.45
C LEU A 38 -15.54 5.45 5.18
N VAL A 39 -16.85 5.53 4.90
CA VAL A 39 -17.38 6.28 3.74
C VAL A 39 -17.03 7.75 3.83
N ASP A 40 -17.22 8.38 4.99
CA ASP A 40 -16.86 9.79 5.21
C ASP A 40 -15.37 10.05 4.95
N LYS A 41 -14.50 9.15 5.41
CA LYS A 41 -13.07 9.25 5.18
C LYS A 41 -12.72 9.13 3.69
N ILE A 42 -13.34 8.19 2.98
CA ILE A 42 -13.18 8.01 1.53
C ILE A 42 -13.60 9.28 0.78
N ARG A 43 -14.77 9.85 1.11
CA ARG A 43 -15.29 11.09 0.48
C ARG A 43 -14.42 12.30 0.79
N LYS A 44 -14.00 12.46 2.04
CA LYS A 44 -13.10 13.54 2.47
C LYS A 44 -11.75 13.51 1.73
N LEU A 45 -11.26 12.33 1.43
CA LEU A 45 -9.99 12.14 0.70
C LEU A 45 -10.19 12.17 -0.83
N GLY A 46 -11.42 12.32 -1.32
CA GLY A 46 -11.72 12.34 -2.75
C GLY A 46 -11.44 11.01 -3.47
N LEU A 47 -11.46 9.89 -2.74
CA LEU A 47 -11.16 8.57 -3.33
C LEU A 47 -12.39 8.01 -4.06
N PRO A 48 -12.25 7.47 -5.29
CA PRO A 48 -13.36 6.99 -6.09
C PRO A 48 -13.76 5.54 -5.71
N LEU A 49 -13.87 5.27 -4.42
CA LEU A 49 -14.21 3.94 -3.91
C LEU A 49 -15.71 3.83 -3.61
N VAL A 50 -16.30 2.69 -3.99
CA VAL A 50 -17.66 2.28 -3.63
C VAL A 50 -17.58 1.25 -2.52
N VAL A 51 -18.20 1.52 -1.39
CA VAL A 51 -18.11 0.68 -0.19
C VAL A 51 -19.33 -0.24 -0.10
N CYS A 52 -19.10 -1.54 -0.05
CA CYS A 52 -20.14 -2.52 0.25
C CYS A 52 -19.82 -3.22 1.57
N ARG A 53 -20.86 -3.47 2.37
CA ARG A 53 -20.73 -4.31 3.56
C ARG A 53 -20.41 -5.75 3.15
N SER A 54 -19.39 -6.36 3.75
CA SER A 54 -19.05 -7.76 3.54
C SER A 54 -19.97 -8.69 4.35
N LYS A 55 -19.95 -10.00 4.05
CA LYS A 55 -20.74 -11.01 4.76
C LYS A 55 -20.51 -10.98 6.27
N SER A 56 -19.26 -10.83 6.69
CA SER A 56 -18.82 -10.87 8.09
C SER A 56 -19.00 -9.54 8.84
N GLY A 57 -19.38 -8.47 8.13
CA GLY A 57 -19.54 -7.13 8.73
C GLY A 57 -18.36 -6.19 8.54
N GLY A 58 -17.31 -6.62 7.84
CA GLY A 58 -16.26 -5.76 7.29
C GLY A 58 -16.73 -5.02 6.03
N ALA A 59 -15.80 -4.56 5.20
CA ALA A 59 -16.15 -3.83 3.98
C ALA A 59 -15.31 -4.27 2.78
N HIS A 60 -15.97 -4.34 1.62
CA HIS A 60 -15.36 -4.40 0.31
C HIS A 60 -15.38 -2.99 -0.30
N CYS A 61 -14.22 -2.36 -0.47
CA CYS A 61 -14.10 -1.04 -1.09
C CYS A 61 -13.68 -1.23 -2.55
N PHE A 62 -14.64 -1.11 -3.46
CA PHE A 62 -14.44 -1.34 -4.88
C PHE A 62 -13.90 -0.11 -5.59
N LEU A 63 -12.88 -0.29 -6.42
CA LEU A 63 -12.46 0.64 -7.47
C LEU A 63 -12.91 0.06 -8.82
N PHE A 64 -13.69 0.82 -9.56
CA PHE A 64 -14.18 0.44 -10.88
C PHE A 64 -13.47 1.20 -11.99
N SER A 65 -13.32 0.56 -13.15
CA SER A 65 -12.84 1.22 -14.37
C SER A 65 -13.80 1.01 -15.53
N THR A 66 -13.97 2.04 -16.33
CA THR A 66 -14.72 2.00 -17.58
C THR A 66 -14.02 1.15 -18.65
N GLU A 67 -12.71 1.00 -18.53
CA GLU A 67 -11.84 0.32 -19.49
C GLU A 67 -11.08 -0.85 -18.82
N TRP A 68 -10.46 -1.70 -19.64
CA TRP A 68 -9.56 -2.72 -19.15
C TRP A 68 -8.24 -2.11 -18.70
N VAL A 69 -7.88 -2.26 -17.44
CA VAL A 69 -6.66 -1.74 -16.80
C VAL A 69 -5.74 -2.91 -16.48
N ALA A 70 -4.44 -2.74 -16.62
CA ALA A 70 -3.49 -3.77 -16.18
C ALA A 70 -3.69 -4.07 -14.68
N ALA A 71 -3.79 -5.37 -14.34
CA ALA A 71 -4.01 -5.81 -12.96
C ALA A 71 -2.94 -5.27 -11.98
N LYS A 72 -1.72 -5.08 -12.47
CA LYS A 72 -0.62 -4.45 -11.72
C LYS A 72 -0.96 -3.01 -11.31
N ASP A 73 -1.49 -2.22 -12.24
CA ASP A 73 -1.78 -0.80 -11.99
C ASP A 73 -3.00 -0.65 -11.07
N MET A 74 -4.06 -1.44 -11.29
CA MET A 74 -5.21 -1.52 -10.39
C MET A 74 -4.78 -1.88 -8.97
N GLN A 75 -3.98 -2.94 -8.81
CA GLN A 75 -3.49 -3.38 -7.51
C GLN A 75 -2.64 -2.30 -6.83
N GLN A 76 -1.76 -1.62 -7.57
CA GLN A 76 -0.90 -0.57 -7.03
C GLN A 76 -1.73 0.63 -6.54
N SER A 77 -2.71 1.08 -7.31
CA SER A 77 -3.60 2.18 -6.91
C SER A 77 -4.39 1.83 -5.66
N LEU A 78 -4.94 0.61 -5.58
CA LEU A 78 -5.68 0.14 -4.40
C LEU A 78 -4.79 0.02 -3.15
N LYS A 79 -3.55 -0.44 -3.29
CA LYS A 79 -2.58 -0.49 -2.17
C LYS A 79 -2.31 0.90 -1.60
N GLN A 80 -2.16 1.90 -2.47
CA GLN A 80 -1.94 3.28 -2.05
C GLN A 80 -3.18 3.86 -1.35
N MET A 81 -4.38 3.62 -1.90
CA MET A 81 -5.63 4.03 -1.25
C MET A 81 -5.82 3.34 0.10
N ALA A 82 -5.56 2.04 0.20
CA ALA A 82 -5.63 1.30 1.46
C ALA A 82 -4.69 1.88 2.51
N ALA A 83 -3.44 2.17 2.14
CA ALA A 83 -2.47 2.80 3.03
C ALA A 83 -2.93 4.19 3.49
N THR A 84 -3.45 5.02 2.56
CA THR A 84 -3.99 6.36 2.87
C THR A 84 -5.20 6.29 3.81
N LEU A 85 -6.03 5.25 3.67
CA LEU A 85 -7.16 4.98 4.54
C LEU A 85 -6.75 4.38 5.91
N GLY A 86 -5.49 3.96 6.09
CA GLY A 86 -5.02 3.27 7.30
C GLY A 86 -5.26 1.76 7.29
N TYR A 87 -5.64 1.20 6.15
CA TYR A 87 -5.90 -0.23 5.94
C TYR A 87 -4.81 -0.89 5.07
N GLY A 88 -3.56 -0.45 5.19
CA GLY A 88 -2.46 -0.90 4.34
C GLY A 88 -2.13 -2.39 4.41
N GLU A 89 -2.56 -3.08 5.48
CA GLU A 89 -2.41 -4.54 5.65
C GLU A 89 -3.60 -5.34 5.08
N SER A 90 -4.65 -4.67 4.59
CA SER A 90 -5.82 -5.33 4.01
C SER A 90 -5.49 -6.09 2.74
N GLU A 91 -6.23 -7.16 2.49
CA GLU A 91 -6.12 -7.90 1.23
C GLU A 91 -6.58 -7.04 0.05
N ILE A 92 -5.83 -7.10 -1.04
CA ILE A 92 -6.13 -6.36 -2.28
C ILE A 92 -6.46 -7.35 -3.39
N PHE A 93 -7.57 -7.13 -4.05
CA PHE A 93 -7.98 -7.87 -5.25
C PHE A 93 -7.85 -6.98 -6.50
N PRO A 94 -7.27 -7.45 -7.61
CA PRO A 94 -6.72 -8.79 -7.81
C PRO A 94 -5.52 -9.08 -6.90
N LYS A 95 -5.46 -10.31 -6.32
CA LYS A 95 -4.30 -10.75 -5.54
C LYS A 95 -3.10 -10.99 -6.46
N GLN A 96 -3.35 -11.53 -7.64
CA GLN A 96 -2.35 -11.76 -8.68
C GLN A 96 -2.33 -10.59 -9.68
N THR A 97 -1.15 -10.20 -10.10
CA THR A 97 -0.94 -9.23 -11.19
C THR A 97 -0.65 -9.93 -12.53
N ARG A 98 -0.39 -11.23 -12.48
CA ARG A 98 -0.19 -12.10 -13.64
C ARG A 98 -0.70 -13.49 -13.32
N LEU A 99 -1.42 -14.09 -14.27
CA LEU A 99 -1.90 -15.47 -14.17
C LEU A 99 -0.94 -16.42 -14.91
N PRO A 100 -0.37 -17.42 -14.24
CA PRO A 100 0.41 -18.47 -14.88
C PRO A 100 -0.52 -19.48 -15.58
N LEU A 101 -1.07 -19.12 -16.73
CA LEU A 101 -2.06 -19.91 -17.48
C LEU A 101 -1.59 -21.36 -17.78
N SER A 102 -0.27 -21.55 -17.91
CA SER A 102 0.33 -22.88 -18.10
C SER A 102 0.08 -23.86 -16.94
N ARG A 103 -0.31 -23.35 -15.76
CA ARG A 103 -0.63 -24.13 -14.55
C ARG A 103 -2.14 -24.26 -14.30
N GLY A 104 -2.97 -23.70 -15.19
CA GLY A 104 -4.43 -23.68 -15.01
C GLY A 104 -4.92 -22.73 -13.88
N ASP A 105 -4.09 -21.80 -13.44
CA ASP A 105 -4.48 -20.81 -12.45
C ASP A 105 -5.51 -19.83 -13.01
N VAL A 106 -6.60 -19.65 -12.28
CA VAL A 106 -7.69 -18.73 -12.63
C VAL A 106 -7.74 -17.48 -11.77
N GLY A 107 -6.91 -17.37 -10.73
CA GLY A 107 -6.88 -16.27 -9.78
C GLY A 107 -7.84 -16.44 -8.60
N ASN A 108 -7.79 -15.49 -7.67
CA ASN A 108 -8.63 -15.47 -6.48
C ASN A 108 -9.93 -14.72 -6.75
N PHE A 109 -11.04 -15.27 -6.31
CA PHE A 109 -12.35 -14.63 -6.40
C PHE A 109 -12.67 -13.80 -5.15
N LEU A 110 -13.52 -12.80 -5.33
CA LEU A 110 -14.18 -12.06 -4.27
C LEU A 110 -15.68 -12.31 -4.34
N ASN A 111 -16.33 -12.48 -3.18
CA ASN A 111 -17.77 -12.64 -3.09
C ASN A 111 -18.48 -11.37 -3.54
N LEU A 112 -19.47 -11.52 -4.43
CA LEU A 112 -20.30 -10.39 -4.88
C LEU A 112 -21.17 -9.84 -3.75
N PRO A 113 -21.46 -8.53 -3.76
CA PRO A 113 -22.54 -7.94 -2.97
C PRO A 113 -23.92 -8.44 -3.45
N TYR A 114 -24.96 -8.14 -2.69
CA TYR A 114 -26.37 -8.41 -3.03
C TYR A 114 -26.73 -9.90 -3.16
N PHE A 115 -26.04 -10.81 -2.46
CA PHE A 115 -26.60 -12.14 -2.26
C PHE A 115 -27.83 -12.02 -1.38
N ASP A 116 -29.00 -12.51 -1.87
CA ASP A 116 -30.32 -12.26 -1.29
C ASP A 116 -30.57 -10.75 -1.13
N HIS A 117 -30.80 -10.06 -2.24
CA HIS A 117 -30.83 -8.59 -2.28
C HIS A 117 -31.93 -7.97 -1.41
N GLU A 118 -32.99 -8.70 -1.09
CA GLU A 118 -34.09 -8.22 -0.25
C GLU A 118 -33.78 -8.36 1.25
N ASN A 119 -33.13 -9.46 1.67
CA ASN A 119 -32.90 -9.78 3.08
C ASN A 119 -31.40 -9.91 3.42
N GLY A 120 -30.54 -9.82 2.44
CA GLY A 120 -29.10 -10.04 2.61
C GLY A 120 -28.40 -8.89 3.33
N LEU A 121 -27.23 -9.20 3.88
CA LEU A 121 -26.39 -8.24 4.62
C LEU A 121 -25.27 -7.64 3.77
N ARG A 122 -25.21 -7.95 2.47
CA ARG A 122 -24.16 -7.52 1.54
C ARG A 122 -24.73 -6.44 0.61
N TYR A 123 -24.65 -5.22 1.00
CA TYR A 123 -25.23 -4.07 0.29
C TYR A 123 -24.22 -2.91 0.24
N VAL A 124 -24.42 -1.98 -0.67
CA VAL A 124 -23.65 -0.74 -0.71
C VAL A 124 -23.99 0.15 0.48
N ILE A 125 -22.99 0.82 1.02
CA ILE A 125 -23.15 1.83 2.07
C ILE A 125 -23.22 3.20 1.38
N LEU A 126 -24.32 3.91 1.58
CA LEU A 126 -24.53 5.26 1.07
C LEU A 126 -23.75 6.31 1.86
N ASP A 127 -23.67 7.54 1.33
CA ASP A 127 -22.91 8.62 1.95
C ASP A 127 -23.45 9.02 3.35
N ASP A 128 -24.71 8.75 3.64
CA ASP A 128 -25.31 8.93 4.98
C ASP A 128 -25.09 7.74 5.93
N GLY A 129 -24.48 6.65 5.45
CA GLY A 129 -24.20 5.43 6.20
C GLY A 129 -25.32 4.39 6.15
N THR A 130 -26.41 4.65 5.45
CA THR A 130 -27.50 3.70 5.27
C THR A 130 -27.19 2.65 4.21
N SER A 131 -27.96 1.55 4.23
CA SER A 131 -27.89 0.51 3.19
C SER A 131 -28.53 1.00 1.90
N GLY A 132 -27.79 0.89 0.79
CA GLY A 132 -28.32 1.22 -0.54
C GLY A 132 -28.87 0.00 -1.29
N THR A 133 -29.79 0.26 -2.19
CA THR A 133 -30.38 -0.69 -3.12
C THR A 133 -29.39 -1.10 -4.23
N LEU A 134 -29.74 -2.13 -4.98
CA LEU A 134 -28.95 -2.54 -6.16
C LEU A 134 -28.87 -1.42 -7.22
N ASP A 135 -29.95 -0.67 -7.42
CA ASP A 135 -29.98 0.44 -8.39
C ASP A 135 -29.05 1.59 -7.94
N GLU A 136 -29.02 1.89 -6.64
CA GLU A 136 -28.09 2.86 -6.07
C GLU A 136 -26.63 2.40 -6.19
N PHE A 137 -26.35 1.12 -6.01
CA PHE A 137 -25.00 0.56 -6.27
C PHE A 137 -24.59 0.74 -7.74
N ILE A 138 -25.48 0.45 -8.68
CA ILE A 138 -25.24 0.65 -10.12
C ILE A 138 -25.01 2.14 -10.43
N ALA A 139 -25.77 3.04 -9.81
CA ALA A 139 -25.60 4.48 -9.96
C ALA A 139 -24.24 4.94 -9.40
N LEU A 140 -23.85 4.43 -8.24
CA LEU A 140 -22.52 4.73 -7.65
C LEU A 140 -21.38 4.15 -8.49
N HIS A 141 -21.54 2.95 -9.06
CA HIS A 141 -20.59 2.41 -10.04
C HIS A 141 -20.41 3.37 -11.21
N ALA A 142 -21.50 3.82 -11.84
CA ALA A 142 -21.43 4.74 -12.97
C ALA A 142 -20.80 6.10 -12.58
N LYS A 143 -21.06 6.59 -11.37
CA LYS A 143 -20.54 7.87 -10.85
C LYS A 143 -19.04 7.82 -10.57
N TYR A 144 -18.53 6.70 -10.04
CA TYR A 144 -17.16 6.59 -9.54
C TYR A 144 -16.24 5.73 -10.41
N ALA A 145 -16.73 5.14 -11.51
CA ALA A 145 -15.88 4.41 -12.45
C ALA A 145 -14.86 5.36 -13.10
N GLN A 146 -13.61 4.94 -13.13
CA GLN A 146 -12.47 5.72 -13.59
C GLN A 146 -12.02 5.26 -14.98
N THR A 147 -11.46 6.15 -15.76
CA THR A 147 -10.71 5.78 -16.97
C THR A 147 -9.36 5.13 -16.61
N ILE A 148 -8.71 4.49 -17.59
CA ILE A 148 -7.37 3.91 -17.39
C ILE A 148 -6.36 4.98 -16.95
N GLU A 149 -6.45 6.18 -17.52
CA GLU A 149 -5.58 7.29 -17.18
C GLU A 149 -5.80 7.78 -15.73
N GLU A 150 -7.06 7.88 -15.30
CA GLU A 150 -7.41 8.24 -13.94
C GLU A 150 -6.92 7.21 -12.93
N VAL A 151 -7.15 5.90 -13.17
CA VAL A 151 -6.62 4.83 -12.31
C VAL A 151 -5.10 4.92 -12.19
N THR A 152 -4.40 5.18 -13.29
CA THR A 152 -2.94 5.31 -13.30
C THR A 152 -2.48 6.59 -12.58
N LYS A 153 -3.20 7.71 -12.73
CA LYS A 153 -2.92 8.96 -12.00
C LYS A 153 -3.17 8.87 -10.51
N LEU A 154 -4.05 7.97 -10.06
CA LEU A 154 -4.24 7.70 -8.63
C LEU A 154 -2.98 7.09 -7.99
N GLN A 155 -2.06 6.57 -8.81
CA GLN A 155 -0.74 6.18 -8.35
C GLN A 155 0.06 7.46 -8.07
N ILE A 156 0.37 7.67 -6.80
CA ILE A 156 1.14 8.84 -6.40
C ILE A 156 2.58 8.62 -6.82
N VAL A 157 2.95 9.30 -7.89
CA VAL A 157 4.34 9.41 -8.36
C VAL A 157 4.96 10.60 -7.65
N ASP A 158 6.12 10.40 -7.05
CA ASP A 158 6.90 11.49 -6.46
C ASP A 158 7.42 12.40 -7.59
N ASN A 159 6.69 13.48 -7.86
CA ASN A 159 7.04 14.48 -8.87
C ASN A 159 7.95 15.60 -8.30
N GLY A 160 8.80 15.30 -7.31
CA GLY A 160 9.93 16.15 -6.96
C GLY A 160 9.62 17.54 -6.37
N GLY A 161 8.50 17.72 -5.70
CA GLY A 161 8.15 18.98 -5.03
C GLY A 161 8.51 19.00 -3.55
N VAL A 162 9.34 19.93 -3.16
CA VAL A 162 9.80 20.30 -1.79
C VAL A 162 10.69 19.25 -1.09
N ASP A 163 11.79 19.77 -0.56
CA ASP A 163 12.97 19.08 0.02
C ASP A 163 12.70 18.32 1.35
N LEU A 164 11.48 17.81 1.52
CA LEU A 164 11.11 16.97 2.65
C LEU A 164 11.83 15.61 2.51
N MET A 165 12.61 15.25 3.51
CA MET A 165 13.44 14.04 3.51
C MET A 165 14.41 13.99 2.32
N LYS A 166 15.20 15.05 2.14
CA LYS A 166 16.20 15.17 1.07
C LYS A 166 17.04 13.90 0.98
N ASP A 167 17.19 13.40 -0.25
CA ASP A 167 17.93 12.17 -0.52
C ASP A 167 17.45 10.92 0.26
N GLY A 168 16.25 10.98 0.82
CA GLY A 168 15.59 9.86 1.51
C GLY A 168 14.80 8.96 0.57
N PRO A 169 14.22 7.86 1.11
CA PRO A 169 13.37 6.95 0.34
C PRO A 169 12.17 7.68 -0.27
N PRO A 170 11.87 7.46 -1.58
CA PRO A 170 10.74 8.10 -2.26
C PRO A 170 9.39 7.83 -1.57
N CYS A 171 9.20 6.61 -1.05
CA CYS A 171 7.99 6.24 -0.32
C CYS A 171 7.78 7.09 0.95
N LEU A 172 8.84 7.43 1.66
CA LEU A 172 8.75 8.28 2.85
C LEU A 172 8.47 9.73 2.48
N GLN A 173 9.02 10.23 1.37
CA GLN A 173 8.72 11.57 0.85
C GLN A 173 7.22 11.70 0.49
N VAL A 174 6.63 10.66 -0.11
CA VAL A 174 5.19 10.61 -0.39
C VAL A 174 4.38 10.63 0.91
N LEU A 175 4.75 9.81 1.89
CA LEU A 175 4.05 9.73 3.18
C LEU A 175 4.09 11.04 3.97
N CYS A 176 5.17 11.82 3.87
CA CYS A 176 5.22 13.17 4.44
C CYS A 176 4.17 14.10 3.82
N LYS A 177 3.97 14.03 2.50
CA LYS A 177 2.99 14.88 1.81
C LYS A 177 1.54 14.50 2.12
N GLN A 178 1.27 13.21 2.32
CA GLN A 178 -0.09 12.68 2.49
C GLN A 178 -0.54 12.58 3.94
N HIS A 179 0.37 12.63 4.87
CA HIS A 179 0.20 12.26 6.27
C HIS A 179 -0.19 10.78 6.46
N ILE A 180 0.31 10.19 7.54
CA ILE A 180 0.06 8.77 7.83
C ILE A 180 -1.14 8.65 8.76
N SER A 181 -2.20 7.98 8.27
CA SER A 181 -3.42 7.72 9.03
C SER A 181 -3.23 6.61 10.09
N GLU A 182 -4.23 6.47 10.96
CA GLU A 182 -4.35 5.30 11.85
C GLU A 182 -4.18 3.98 11.09
N GLY A 183 -3.62 2.98 11.75
CA GLY A 183 -3.26 1.70 11.14
C GLY A 183 -1.84 1.66 10.57
N GLY A 184 -1.26 2.81 10.13
CA GLY A 184 0.09 2.87 9.58
C GLY A 184 1.10 3.67 10.43
N ARG A 185 0.63 4.39 11.46
CA ARG A 185 1.42 5.42 12.17
C ARG A 185 2.69 4.90 12.84
N ASN A 186 2.59 3.81 13.59
CA ASN A 186 3.74 3.27 14.33
C ASN A 186 4.84 2.80 13.37
N ASN A 187 4.48 2.05 12.34
CA ASN A 187 5.44 1.58 11.34
C ASN A 187 5.97 2.75 10.47
N GLY A 188 5.14 3.71 10.14
CA GLY A 188 5.54 4.94 9.45
C GLY A 188 6.57 5.73 10.26
N LEU A 189 6.30 5.98 11.54
CA LEU A 189 7.22 6.69 12.45
C LEU A 189 8.54 5.92 12.62
N PHE A 190 8.49 4.59 12.72
CA PHE A 190 9.70 3.78 12.76
C PHE A 190 10.58 4.01 11.51
N ASN A 191 9.99 4.00 10.32
CA ASN A 191 10.73 4.19 9.09
C ASN A 191 11.21 5.65 8.91
N PHE A 192 10.45 6.65 9.37
CA PHE A 192 10.94 8.02 9.50
C PHE A 192 12.16 8.07 10.42
N GLY A 193 12.12 7.41 11.57
CA GLY A 193 13.24 7.35 12.49
C GLY A 193 14.48 6.68 11.91
N VAL A 194 14.33 5.63 11.09
CA VAL A 194 15.46 5.02 10.36
C VAL A 194 16.12 6.03 9.41
N TYR A 195 15.32 6.84 8.70
CA TYR A 195 15.85 7.91 7.85
C TYR A 195 16.54 9.00 8.70
N LEU A 196 15.88 9.47 9.75
CA LEU A 196 16.38 10.55 10.59
C LEU A 196 17.74 10.20 11.21
N ARG A 197 17.91 8.97 11.69
CA ARG A 197 19.21 8.51 12.21
C ARG A 197 20.32 8.55 11.18
N LYS A 198 20.02 8.27 9.91
CA LYS A 198 21.01 8.34 8.82
C LYS A 198 21.30 9.77 8.39
N ALA A 199 20.27 10.63 8.35
CA ALA A 199 20.38 12.00 7.86
C ALA A 199 20.81 13.00 8.93
N PHE A 200 20.39 12.79 10.18
CA PHE A 200 20.60 13.69 11.32
C PHE A 200 21.05 12.91 12.57
N PRO A 201 22.24 12.27 12.56
CA PRO A 201 22.68 11.37 13.63
C PRO A 201 22.70 12.01 15.01
N ASP A 202 22.98 13.33 15.09
CA ASP A 202 23.13 14.05 16.35
C ASP A 202 21.81 14.62 16.91
N SER A 203 20.75 14.71 16.08
CA SER A 203 19.49 15.38 16.47
C SER A 203 18.22 14.56 16.15
N TRP A 204 18.36 13.33 15.67
CA TRP A 204 17.23 12.52 15.21
C TRP A 204 16.15 12.28 16.28
N GLU A 205 16.50 12.26 17.58
CA GLU A 205 15.55 12.04 18.67
C GLU A 205 14.59 13.24 18.84
N ALA A 206 15.07 14.47 18.62
CA ALA A 206 14.23 15.63 18.59
C ALA A 206 13.38 15.69 17.32
N GLU A 207 13.98 15.34 16.18
CA GLU A 207 13.31 15.32 14.89
C GLU A 207 12.16 14.29 14.83
N ILE A 208 12.28 13.11 15.46
CA ILE A 208 11.22 12.10 15.45
C ILE A 208 9.93 12.60 16.12
N LEU A 209 10.04 13.42 17.16
CA LEU A 209 8.89 14.08 17.78
C LEU A 209 8.23 15.08 16.83
N ARG A 210 9.03 15.89 16.15
CA ARG A 210 8.54 16.83 15.13
C ARG A 210 7.82 16.08 14.00
N TYR A 211 8.43 15.02 13.45
CA TYR A 211 7.82 14.20 12.40
C TYR A 211 6.51 13.52 12.83
N ASN A 212 6.42 13.09 14.10
CA ASN A 212 5.17 12.56 14.64
C ASN A 212 4.05 13.62 14.60
N MET A 213 4.34 14.86 15.02
CA MET A 213 3.34 15.93 15.07
C MET A 213 2.96 16.44 13.67
N GLU A 214 3.91 16.46 12.75
CA GLU A 214 3.74 17.07 11.44
C GLU A 214 3.13 16.10 10.42
N PHE A 215 3.53 14.82 10.43
CA PHE A 215 3.20 13.89 9.35
C PHE A 215 2.30 12.72 9.75
N LEU A 216 1.91 12.59 11.01
CA LEU A 216 0.95 11.57 11.45
C LEU A 216 -0.41 12.20 11.80
N ALA A 217 -1.50 11.59 11.36
CA ALA A 217 -2.85 12.11 11.54
C ALA A 217 -3.81 11.05 12.11
N PRO A 218 -4.20 11.14 13.41
CA PRO A 218 -3.64 12.00 14.45
C PRO A 218 -2.22 11.58 14.86
N PRO A 219 -1.44 12.44 15.52
CA PRO A 219 -0.12 12.05 16.04
C PRO A 219 -0.20 10.89 17.04
N LEU A 220 0.87 10.09 17.12
CA LEU A 220 0.99 9.07 18.16
C LEU A 220 1.18 9.74 19.55
N PRO A 221 0.62 9.13 20.61
CA PRO A 221 0.90 9.54 21.98
C PRO A 221 2.39 9.45 22.33
N LEU A 222 2.87 10.37 23.15
CA LEU A 222 4.28 10.44 23.54
C LEU A 222 4.88 9.10 24.03
N PRO A 223 4.18 8.26 24.83
CA PRO A 223 4.70 6.96 25.23
C PRO A 223 5.01 6.03 24.05
N GLU A 224 4.18 6.05 22.99
CA GLU A 224 4.41 5.24 21.79
C GLU A 224 5.59 5.77 20.98
N VAL A 225 5.72 7.10 20.84
CA VAL A 225 6.89 7.72 20.19
C VAL A 225 8.18 7.33 20.90
N ASN A 226 8.17 7.36 22.23
CA ASN A 226 9.32 6.99 23.06
C ASN A 226 9.68 5.49 22.90
N LEU A 227 8.68 4.61 22.73
CA LEU A 227 8.94 3.20 22.45
C LEU A 227 9.63 3.00 21.10
N VAL A 228 9.18 3.70 20.06
CA VAL A 228 9.81 3.67 18.74
C VAL A 228 11.24 4.22 18.81
N ALA A 229 11.45 5.36 19.48
CA ALA A 229 12.78 5.94 19.67
C ALA A 229 13.71 4.98 20.42
N LYS A 230 13.26 4.42 21.54
CA LYS A 230 14.01 3.42 22.32
C LYS A 230 14.33 2.15 21.52
N GLN A 231 13.42 1.72 20.64
CA GLN A 231 13.71 0.61 19.73
C GLN A 231 14.87 0.98 18.79
N LEU A 232 14.82 2.16 18.19
CA LEU A 232 15.80 2.61 17.23
C LEU A 232 17.21 2.81 17.83
N THR A 233 17.34 3.08 19.14
CA THR A 233 18.67 3.19 19.80
C THR A 233 19.40 1.84 19.93
N ARG A 234 18.70 0.70 19.92
CA ARG A 234 19.27 -0.62 20.24
C ARG A 234 20.29 -1.11 19.21
N LYS A 235 20.09 -0.79 17.94
CA LYS A 235 20.94 -1.19 16.82
C LYS A 235 20.66 -0.34 15.58
N GLU A 236 21.42 -0.53 14.53
CA GLU A 236 21.07 -0.02 13.21
C GLU A 236 19.96 -0.87 12.61
N TYR A 237 18.97 -0.21 12.05
CA TYR A 237 17.83 -0.85 11.39
C TYR A 237 17.79 -0.48 9.91
N ALA A 238 17.38 -1.46 9.09
CA ALA A 238 16.95 -1.21 7.72
C ALA A 238 15.49 -0.72 7.69
N TYR A 239 15.09 -0.11 6.57
CA TYR A 239 13.68 0.20 6.32
C TYR A 239 12.88 -1.09 6.20
N LYS A 240 11.67 -1.10 6.75
CA LYS A 240 10.71 -2.21 6.66
C LYS A 240 9.96 -2.15 5.32
N CYS A 241 10.68 -2.32 4.21
CA CYS A 241 10.17 -2.09 2.86
C CYS A 241 9.02 -3.02 2.45
N SER A 242 8.83 -4.17 3.11
CA SER A 242 7.73 -5.10 2.89
C SER A 242 6.44 -4.72 3.59
N ASP A 243 6.51 -3.83 4.58
CA ASP A 243 5.42 -3.56 5.49
C ASP A 243 4.67 -2.27 5.08
N ALA A 244 3.36 -2.21 5.36
CA ALA A 244 2.59 -0.99 5.20
C ALA A 244 3.01 0.06 6.26
N PRO A 245 2.90 1.36 5.93
CA PRO A 245 2.39 1.92 4.67
C PRO A 245 3.45 2.08 3.57
N ILE A 246 4.75 1.85 3.83
CA ILE A 246 5.82 2.20 2.88
C ILE A 246 5.88 1.29 1.66
N ASN A 247 5.46 0.02 1.79
CA ASN A 247 5.42 -0.91 0.67
C ASN A 247 4.52 -0.43 -0.49
N SER A 248 3.44 0.29 -0.15
CA SER A 248 2.45 0.79 -1.11
C SER A 248 2.98 1.88 -2.04
N TYR A 249 4.02 2.60 -1.59
CA TYR A 249 4.65 3.71 -2.32
C TYR A 249 6.09 3.41 -2.73
N CYS A 250 6.50 2.13 -2.66
CA CYS A 250 7.88 1.73 -2.86
C CYS A 250 8.32 1.87 -4.32
N ASN A 251 9.35 2.66 -4.56
CA ASN A 251 10.11 2.72 -5.81
C ASN A 251 11.55 2.30 -5.51
N LYS A 252 11.85 1.00 -5.65
CA LYS A 252 13.15 0.42 -5.28
C LYS A 252 14.29 1.00 -6.12
N ASP A 253 14.06 1.20 -7.42
CA ASP A 253 15.11 1.63 -8.34
C ASP A 253 15.54 3.06 -8.04
N LEU A 254 14.57 3.96 -7.84
CA LEU A 254 14.87 5.33 -7.41
C LEU A 254 15.45 5.36 -5.98
N CYS A 255 14.95 4.51 -5.07
CA CYS A 255 15.44 4.45 -3.69
C CYS A 255 16.93 4.03 -3.61
N ARG A 256 17.39 3.15 -4.51
CA ARG A 256 18.80 2.73 -4.61
C ARG A 256 19.74 3.86 -4.99
N THR A 257 19.27 4.86 -5.72
CA THR A 257 20.09 6.01 -6.13
C THR A 257 20.17 7.09 -5.04
N ARG A 258 19.34 7.01 -4.00
CA ARG A 258 19.28 8.02 -2.95
C ARG A 258 20.33 7.77 -1.87
N LYS A 259 20.97 8.85 -1.39
CA LYS A 259 22.01 8.80 -0.35
C LYS A 259 21.55 8.07 0.92
N PHE A 260 20.32 8.33 1.37
CA PHE A 260 19.73 7.72 2.56
C PHE A 260 18.68 6.65 2.23
N GLY A 261 18.67 6.16 0.98
CA GLY A 261 17.81 5.07 0.55
C GLY A 261 18.24 3.71 1.05
N ILE A 262 17.85 2.66 0.33
CA ILE A 262 18.23 1.26 0.65
C ILE A 262 19.67 0.90 0.22
N GLY A 263 20.37 1.82 -0.46
CA GLY A 263 21.69 1.59 -1.04
C GLY A 263 21.62 0.81 -2.37
N ALA A 264 22.70 0.86 -3.14
CA ALA A 264 22.87 -0.06 -4.27
C ALA A 264 22.82 -1.49 -3.73
N ALA A 265 22.18 -2.42 -4.45
CA ALA A 265 22.41 -3.83 -4.19
C ALA A 265 23.91 -4.06 -4.44
N VAL A 266 24.68 -4.16 -3.38
CA VAL A 266 26.04 -4.66 -3.47
C VAL A 266 25.84 -6.11 -3.85
N GLY A 267 26.01 -6.43 -5.13
CA GLY A 267 26.21 -7.80 -5.53
C GLY A 267 27.35 -8.30 -4.65
N GLY A 268 27.10 -9.36 -3.88
CA GLY A 268 28.10 -9.87 -2.94
C GLY A 268 29.28 -10.41 -3.72
N ALA A 269 30.22 -9.55 -4.11
CA ALA A 269 31.48 -10.00 -4.65
C ALA A 269 32.28 -10.62 -3.49
N SER A 270 32.50 -11.93 -3.55
CA SER A 270 33.46 -12.57 -2.65
C SER A 270 34.86 -12.47 -3.23
N VAL A 271 35.79 -12.04 -2.40
CA VAL A 271 37.22 -12.03 -2.76
C VAL A 271 37.85 -13.30 -2.19
N ALA A 272 38.43 -14.10 -3.06
CA ALA A 272 39.12 -15.32 -2.70
C ALA A 272 40.58 -15.29 -3.26
N ASN A 273 41.41 -16.17 -2.72
CA ASN A 273 42.75 -16.42 -3.25
C ASN A 273 43.64 -15.17 -3.40
N LEU A 274 43.70 -14.33 -2.35
CA LEU A 274 44.61 -13.19 -2.34
C LEU A 274 46.05 -13.68 -2.44
N ARG A 275 46.77 -13.32 -3.51
CA ARG A 275 48.16 -13.73 -3.77
C ARG A 275 49.02 -12.48 -3.94
N LYS A 276 50.14 -12.46 -3.27
CA LYS A 276 51.16 -11.43 -3.42
C LYS A 276 52.27 -11.96 -4.32
N TYR A 277 52.58 -11.24 -5.38
CA TYR A 277 53.76 -11.48 -6.20
C TYR A 277 54.86 -10.51 -5.75
N ASN A 278 56.03 -11.06 -5.38
CA ASN A 278 57.17 -10.27 -4.89
C ASN A 278 57.93 -9.66 -6.08
N SER A 279 57.40 -8.59 -6.60
CA SER A 279 58.06 -7.68 -7.55
C SER A 279 58.30 -6.32 -6.89
N THR A 280 59.00 -5.42 -7.55
CA THR A 280 59.22 -4.05 -7.06
C THR A 280 58.58 -3.07 -8.04
N PRO A 281 57.42 -2.45 -7.72
CA PRO A 281 56.60 -2.64 -6.52
C PRO A 281 55.86 -4.00 -6.48
N PRO A 282 55.42 -4.48 -5.30
CA PRO A 282 54.71 -5.75 -5.18
C PRO A 282 53.33 -5.66 -5.83
N VAL A 283 52.96 -6.73 -6.58
CA VAL A 283 51.65 -6.84 -7.25
C VAL A 283 50.77 -7.82 -6.49
N TRP A 284 49.49 -7.49 -6.31
CA TRP A 284 48.52 -8.34 -5.66
C TRP A 284 47.51 -8.83 -6.67
N PHE A 285 47.19 -10.11 -6.61
CA PHE A 285 46.14 -10.75 -7.40
C PHE A 285 45.06 -11.27 -6.46
N MET A 286 43.81 -11.16 -6.88
CA MET A 286 42.65 -11.69 -6.18
C MET A 286 41.62 -12.22 -7.19
N ASP A 287 40.95 -13.30 -6.81
CA ASP A 287 39.81 -13.80 -7.55
C ASP A 287 38.56 -13.08 -7.02
N VAL A 288 37.81 -12.40 -7.90
CA VAL A 288 36.53 -11.72 -7.56
C VAL A 288 35.41 -12.54 -8.19
N ASN A 289 34.59 -13.16 -7.38
CA ASN A 289 33.37 -13.87 -7.78
C ASN A 289 32.18 -12.95 -7.47
N GLY A 290 31.44 -12.53 -8.50
CA GLY A 290 30.27 -11.67 -8.42
C GLY A 290 29.04 -12.34 -9.00
#